data_766b2e49600a6b7c812efe5755532ec3
#
_entry.id   766b2e49600a6b7c812efe5755532ec3
#
_cell.length_a   1.000
_cell.length_b   1.000
_cell.length_c   1.000
_cell.angle_alpha   90.00
_cell.angle_beta   90.00
_cell.angle_gamma   90.00
#
_symmetry.space_group_name_H-M   'P 1'
#
loop_
_entity.id
_entity.type
_entity.pdbx_description
1 polymer ?
#
loop_
_entity_poly.entity_id
_entity_poly.type
_entity_poly.pdbx_seq_one_letter_code
_entity_poly.pdbx_strand_id
1 'polypeptide(L)'
;MILPLVGIGVDVHAFEEGRELHVGGLYWPGEIGLAGHSDADVVAHAACNALFSAAGLGDLGAQFGTSDPEWAGASGLALLAEAARRVREAGFQIGNVAVQVVGVRPRIGKRRDEAEKALSAAAGAPVRVSAATTDGLGFTGNGEGLAAIATSLVVPGPVPYGGSA
;
A
#
# COMPACT_ATOMS: atom_id res chain seq x y z
N MET A 1 30.29 -4.44 0.08
CA MET A 1 29.19 -3.91 -0.75
C MET A 1 27.88 -4.25 -0.06
N ILE A 2 27.02 -3.26 0.15
CA ILE A 2 25.67 -3.46 0.70
C ILE A 2 24.71 -3.57 -0.49
N LEU A 3 24.03 -4.71 -0.60
CA LEU A 3 23.07 -4.92 -1.69
C LEU A 3 21.68 -4.49 -1.23
N PRO A 4 20.92 -3.84 -2.11
CA PRO A 4 19.52 -3.58 -1.85
C PRO A 4 18.71 -4.87 -1.85
N LEU A 5 17.61 -4.87 -1.09
CA LEU A 5 16.66 -5.98 -1.00
C LEU A 5 15.35 -5.57 -1.64
N VAL A 6 14.76 -6.46 -2.39
CA VAL A 6 13.50 -6.25 -3.08
C VAL A 6 12.39 -7.00 -2.34
N GLY A 7 11.23 -6.36 -2.22
CA GLY A 7 10.02 -6.97 -1.68
C GLY A 7 8.89 -6.95 -2.69
N ILE A 8 7.93 -7.83 -2.47
CA ILE A 8 6.69 -7.90 -3.25
C ILE A 8 5.51 -7.93 -2.29
N GLY A 9 4.43 -7.27 -2.69
CA GLY A 9 3.18 -7.29 -1.95
C GLY A 9 2.00 -7.34 -2.91
N VAL A 10 0.98 -8.07 -2.52
CA VAL A 10 -0.28 -8.18 -3.25
C VAL A 10 -1.42 -7.96 -2.27
N ASP A 11 -2.46 -7.29 -2.71
CA ASP A 11 -3.70 -7.16 -1.97
C ASP A 11 -4.89 -7.21 -2.91
N VAL A 12 -5.99 -7.81 -2.47
CA VAL A 12 -7.21 -7.99 -3.27
C VAL A 12 -8.42 -7.76 -2.39
N HIS A 13 -9.36 -6.94 -2.86
CA HIS A 13 -10.64 -6.71 -2.19
C HIS A 13 -11.79 -6.71 -3.18
N ALA A 14 -12.91 -7.29 -2.78
CA ALA A 14 -14.16 -7.23 -3.54
C ALA A 14 -14.80 -5.86 -3.36
N PHE A 15 -15.56 -5.41 -4.37
CA PHE A 15 -16.44 -4.25 -4.20
C PHE A 15 -17.61 -4.59 -3.28
N GLU A 16 -18.01 -3.61 -2.47
CA GLU A 16 -19.14 -3.72 -1.54
C GLU A 16 -19.95 -2.44 -1.56
N GLU A 17 -21.22 -2.53 -1.95
CA GLU A 17 -22.11 -1.38 -1.95
C GLU A 17 -22.30 -0.81 -0.54
N GLY A 18 -22.49 0.51 -0.47
CA GLY A 18 -22.67 1.21 0.80
C GLY A 18 -21.39 1.58 1.53
N ARG A 19 -20.24 1.25 0.98
CA ARG A 19 -18.94 1.65 1.52
C ARG A 19 -18.33 2.78 0.68
N GLU A 20 -17.58 3.65 1.34
CA GLU A 20 -16.74 4.63 0.67
C GLU A 20 -15.54 3.94 0.01
N LEU A 21 -15.15 4.41 -1.17
CA LEU A 21 -13.97 3.89 -1.85
C LEU A 21 -12.73 4.69 -1.47
N HIS A 22 -11.74 3.98 -0.95
CA HIS A 22 -10.39 4.49 -0.70
C HIS A 22 -9.39 3.68 -1.51
N VAL A 23 -8.66 4.33 -2.40
CA VAL A 23 -7.61 3.73 -3.23
C VAL A 23 -6.49 4.74 -3.43
N GLY A 24 -5.26 4.31 -3.18
CA GLY A 24 -4.09 5.16 -3.35
C GLY A 24 -3.98 6.28 -2.32
N GLY A 25 -4.52 6.06 -1.14
CA GLY A 25 -4.56 7.06 -0.07
C GLY A 25 -5.59 8.16 -0.29
N LEU A 26 -6.48 8.00 -1.26
CA LEU A 26 -7.49 8.98 -1.64
C LEU A 26 -8.90 8.45 -1.46
N TYR A 27 -9.80 9.34 -1.05
CA TYR A 27 -11.23 9.08 -1.09
C TYR A 27 -11.78 9.38 -2.50
N TRP A 28 -12.61 8.47 -3.02
CA TRP A 28 -13.22 8.56 -4.35
C TRP A 28 -14.74 8.68 -4.22
N PRO A 29 -15.29 9.91 -4.16
CA PRO A 29 -16.73 10.10 -4.02
C PRO A 29 -17.49 9.57 -5.25
N GLY A 30 -18.67 8.97 -4.99
CA GLY A 30 -19.53 8.44 -6.04
C GLY A 30 -19.14 7.07 -6.59
N GLU A 31 -18.06 6.47 -6.08
CA GLU A 31 -17.62 5.12 -6.45
C GLU A 31 -18.07 4.09 -5.41
N ILE A 32 -18.20 2.84 -5.84
CA ILE A 32 -18.49 1.72 -4.93
C ILE A 32 -17.19 1.40 -4.17
N GLY A 33 -17.29 1.25 -2.85
CA GLY A 33 -16.15 0.96 -1.99
C GLY A 33 -15.73 -0.50 -2.01
N LEU A 34 -14.66 -0.79 -1.29
CA LEU A 34 -14.09 -2.12 -1.17
C LEU A 34 -14.43 -2.73 0.20
N ALA A 35 -14.75 -4.02 0.20
CA ALA A 35 -14.94 -4.80 1.41
C ALA A 35 -13.61 -5.11 2.07
N GLY A 36 -13.57 -5.10 3.39
CA GLY A 36 -12.38 -5.47 4.15
C GLY A 36 -12.22 -4.66 5.42
N HIS A 37 -11.14 -4.95 6.12
CA HIS A 37 -10.74 -4.23 7.32
C HIS A 37 -10.17 -2.85 6.95
N SER A 38 -10.16 -1.94 7.92
CA SER A 38 -9.68 -0.58 7.69
C SER A 38 -10.52 0.10 6.58
N ASP A 39 -9.89 0.90 5.74
CA ASP A 39 -10.53 1.49 4.56
C ASP A 39 -10.43 0.60 3.31
N ALA A 40 -9.86 -0.59 3.44
CA ALA A 40 -9.65 -1.57 2.36
C ALA A 40 -8.86 -1.01 1.16
N ASP A 41 -7.98 -0.04 1.37
CA ASP A 41 -7.14 0.55 0.31
C ASP A 41 -6.12 -0.48 -0.19
N VAL A 42 -6.40 -1.09 -1.33
CA VAL A 42 -5.54 -2.15 -1.92
C VAL A 42 -4.13 -1.65 -2.22
N VAL A 43 -3.98 -0.38 -2.57
CA VAL A 43 -2.67 0.21 -2.90
C VAL A 43 -1.83 0.34 -1.64
N ALA A 44 -2.38 0.93 -0.60
CA ALA A 44 -1.69 1.10 0.67
C ALA A 44 -1.33 -0.25 1.30
N HIS A 45 -2.25 -1.21 1.28
CA HIS A 45 -2.02 -2.54 1.82
C HIS A 45 -0.95 -3.33 1.04
N ALA A 46 -0.99 -3.29 -0.30
CA ALA A 46 0.04 -3.91 -1.12
C ALA A 46 1.43 -3.28 -0.87
N ALA A 47 1.48 -1.96 -0.71
CA ALA A 47 2.71 -1.24 -0.38
C ALA A 47 3.27 -1.69 0.98
N CYS A 48 2.42 -1.82 2.00
CA CYS A 48 2.82 -2.35 3.31
C CYS A 48 3.42 -3.75 3.18
N ASN A 49 2.72 -4.65 2.48
CA ASN A 49 3.18 -6.02 2.26
C ASN A 49 4.55 -6.05 1.56
N ALA A 50 4.74 -5.21 0.55
CA ALA A 50 6.01 -5.13 -0.16
C ALA A 50 7.16 -4.67 0.76
N LEU A 51 6.92 -3.68 1.60
CA LEU A 51 7.91 -3.20 2.56
C LEU A 51 8.28 -4.26 3.59
N PHE A 52 7.30 -4.94 4.16
CA PHE A 52 7.55 -6.02 5.11
C PHE A 52 8.27 -7.21 4.46
N SER A 53 7.89 -7.57 3.24
CA SER A 53 8.57 -8.61 2.46
C SER A 53 10.04 -8.31 2.27
N ALA A 54 10.38 -7.09 1.84
CA ALA A 54 11.78 -6.69 1.63
C ALA A 54 12.61 -6.72 2.91
N ALA A 55 12.02 -6.33 4.04
CA ALA A 55 12.71 -6.27 5.33
C ALA A 55 12.71 -7.59 6.10
N GLY A 56 12.09 -8.64 5.57
CA GLY A 56 11.99 -9.93 6.25
C GLY A 56 11.06 -9.91 7.47
N LEU A 57 10.08 -9.01 7.47
CA LEU A 57 9.10 -8.85 8.57
C LEU A 57 7.76 -9.55 8.31
N GLY A 58 7.67 -10.33 7.25
CA GLY A 58 6.45 -11.04 6.88
C GLY A 58 5.49 -10.20 6.06
N ASP A 59 4.32 -9.95 6.59
CA ASP A 59 3.21 -9.27 5.92
C ASP A 59 2.35 -8.47 6.92
N LEU A 60 1.27 -7.86 6.43
CA LEU A 60 0.32 -7.11 7.26
C LEU A 60 -0.25 -7.96 8.40
N GLY A 61 -0.64 -9.20 8.10
CA GLY A 61 -1.22 -10.08 9.10
C GLY A 61 -0.23 -10.42 10.23
N ALA A 62 1.02 -10.68 9.88
CA ALA A 62 2.08 -10.95 10.84
C ALA A 62 2.39 -9.73 11.73
N GLN A 63 2.36 -8.54 11.16
CA GLN A 63 2.76 -7.31 11.86
C GLN A 63 1.64 -6.64 12.64
N PHE A 64 0.42 -6.63 12.10
CA PHE A 64 -0.72 -5.95 12.75
C PHE A 64 -1.72 -6.92 13.37
N GLY A 65 -1.71 -8.20 12.99
CA GLY A 65 -2.74 -9.16 13.36
C GLY A 65 -4.07 -8.86 12.66
N THR A 66 -5.06 -9.70 12.94
CA THR A 66 -6.42 -9.54 12.39
C THR A 66 -7.40 -8.95 13.41
N SER A 67 -7.00 -8.83 14.68
CA SER A 67 -7.87 -8.46 15.78
C SER A 67 -7.29 -7.38 16.69
N ASP A 68 -6.21 -6.72 16.30
CA ASP A 68 -5.63 -5.63 17.09
C ASP A 68 -6.55 -4.40 17.03
N PRO A 69 -7.16 -3.97 18.14
CA PRO A 69 -8.07 -2.83 18.15
C PRO A 69 -7.41 -1.51 17.73
N GLU A 70 -6.11 -1.39 17.94
CA GLU A 70 -5.35 -0.18 17.58
C GLU A 70 -5.37 0.08 16.07
N TRP A 71 -5.32 -1.00 15.26
CA TRP A 71 -5.20 -0.89 13.81
C TRP A 71 -6.46 -1.25 13.03
N ALA A 72 -7.47 -1.81 13.69
CA ALA A 72 -8.69 -2.30 13.05
C ALA A 72 -9.45 -1.22 12.26
N GLY A 73 -9.42 0.03 12.72
CA GLY A 73 -10.05 1.16 12.05
C GLY A 73 -9.07 2.14 11.38
N ALA A 74 -7.79 1.79 11.32
CA ALA A 74 -6.77 2.68 10.77
C ALA A 74 -6.92 2.86 9.26
N SER A 75 -6.64 4.06 8.76
CA SER A 75 -6.60 4.29 7.32
C SER A 75 -5.42 3.56 6.67
N GLY A 76 -5.50 3.31 5.37
CA GLY A 76 -4.39 2.74 4.61
C GLY A 76 -3.12 3.59 4.72
N LEU A 77 -3.25 4.91 4.71
CA LEU A 77 -2.12 5.82 4.90
C LEU A 77 -1.48 5.67 6.28
N ALA A 78 -2.28 5.51 7.33
CA ALA A 78 -1.77 5.29 8.69
C ALA A 78 -1.03 3.94 8.79
N LEU A 79 -1.58 2.89 8.18
CA LEU A 79 -0.91 1.59 8.12
C LEU A 79 0.41 1.66 7.35
N LEU A 80 0.44 2.38 6.23
CA LEU A 80 1.67 2.55 5.44
C LEU A 80 2.74 3.32 6.20
N ALA A 81 2.35 4.39 6.90
CA ALA A 81 3.27 5.15 7.75
C ALA A 81 3.88 4.28 8.86
N GLU A 82 3.05 3.46 9.51
CA GLU A 82 3.52 2.53 10.54
C GLU A 82 4.39 1.42 9.98
N ALA A 83 4.04 0.86 8.83
CA ALA A 83 4.86 -0.14 8.15
C ALA A 83 6.25 0.42 7.82
N ALA A 84 6.30 1.63 7.28
CA ALA A 84 7.56 2.32 6.97
C ALA A 84 8.40 2.55 8.24
N ARG A 85 7.75 2.96 9.34
CA ARG A 85 8.42 3.13 10.63
C ARG A 85 9.06 1.83 11.13
N ARG A 86 8.30 0.72 11.07
CA ARG A 86 8.79 -0.60 11.51
C ARG A 86 9.96 -1.10 10.66
N VAL A 87 9.91 -0.88 9.37
CA VAL A 87 11.00 -1.23 8.44
C VAL A 87 12.26 -0.45 8.78
N ARG A 88 12.14 0.85 9.05
CA ARG A 88 13.28 1.68 9.47
C ARG A 88 13.82 1.27 10.83
N GLU A 89 12.95 0.96 11.78
CA GLU A 89 13.35 0.48 13.10
C GLU A 89 14.09 -0.85 13.03
N ALA A 90 13.75 -1.70 12.06
CA ALA A 90 14.45 -2.95 11.79
C ALA A 90 15.82 -2.77 11.13
N GLY A 91 16.26 -1.54 10.84
CA GLY A 91 17.58 -1.23 10.33
C GLY A 91 17.66 -1.05 8.82
N PHE A 92 16.56 -0.68 8.17
CA PHE A 92 16.54 -0.48 6.73
C PHE A 92 16.21 0.97 6.35
N GLN A 93 16.77 1.40 5.24
CA GLN A 93 16.33 2.61 4.54
C GLN A 93 15.41 2.20 3.39
N ILE A 94 14.35 2.97 3.18
CA ILE A 94 13.43 2.71 2.07
C ILE A 94 13.88 3.51 0.86
N GLY A 95 14.16 2.82 -0.24
CA GLY A 95 14.49 3.46 -1.50
C GLY A 95 13.25 3.96 -2.24
N ASN A 96 12.32 3.06 -2.52
CA ASN A 96 11.07 3.39 -3.16
C ASN A 96 10.06 2.25 -3.05
N VAL A 97 8.82 2.58 -3.39
CA VAL A 97 7.72 1.62 -3.59
C VAL A 97 7.07 1.92 -4.93
N ALA A 98 6.77 0.90 -5.71
CA ALA A 98 5.97 1.02 -6.92
C ALA A 98 4.77 0.10 -6.82
N VAL A 99 3.56 0.63 -7.07
CA VAL A 99 2.31 -0.12 -6.98
C VAL A 99 1.57 -0.03 -8.29
N GLN A 100 1.06 -1.15 -8.77
CA GLN A 100 0.14 -1.18 -9.90
C GLN A 100 -1.23 -1.68 -9.42
N VAL A 101 -2.26 -0.90 -9.71
CA VAL A 101 -3.66 -1.28 -9.47
C VAL A 101 -4.17 -2.00 -10.71
N VAL A 102 -4.85 -3.11 -10.50
CA VAL A 102 -5.48 -3.89 -11.57
C VAL A 102 -6.98 -3.87 -11.39
N GLY A 103 -7.69 -3.33 -12.35
CA GLY A 103 -9.15 -3.24 -12.31
C GLY A 103 -9.70 -2.23 -13.31
N VAL A 104 -11.03 -2.09 -13.29
CA VAL A 104 -11.74 -1.22 -14.25
C VAL A 104 -11.90 0.20 -13.71
N ARG A 105 -12.08 0.35 -12.41
CA ARG A 105 -12.32 1.63 -11.73
C ARG A 105 -11.75 1.60 -10.31
N PRO A 106 -11.45 2.76 -9.69
CA PRO A 106 -11.54 4.11 -10.24
C PRO A 106 -10.44 4.38 -11.29
N ARG A 107 -10.54 5.47 -12.01
CA ARG A 107 -9.51 5.85 -12.98
C ARG A 107 -8.34 6.57 -12.29
N ILE A 108 -7.43 5.78 -11.79
CA ILE A 108 -6.26 6.25 -11.03
C ILE A 108 -5.48 7.33 -11.77
N GLY A 109 -5.33 7.22 -13.09
CA GLY A 109 -4.58 8.19 -13.89
C GLY A 109 -5.06 9.63 -13.77
N LYS A 110 -6.34 9.84 -13.44
CA LYS A 110 -6.90 11.19 -13.24
C LYS A 110 -6.39 11.88 -11.98
N ARG A 111 -5.97 11.10 -10.99
CA ARG A 111 -5.52 11.60 -9.68
C ARG A 111 -4.18 10.99 -9.24
N ARG A 112 -3.39 10.51 -10.21
CA ARG A 112 -2.11 9.84 -9.93
C ARG A 112 -1.17 10.70 -9.10
N ASP A 113 -0.96 11.95 -9.49
CA ASP A 113 -0.03 12.84 -8.78
C ASP A 113 -0.46 13.07 -7.34
N GLU A 114 -1.76 13.22 -7.09
CA GLU A 114 -2.34 13.37 -5.77
C GLU A 114 -2.13 12.11 -4.93
N ALA A 115 -2.37 10.93 -5.52
CA ALA A 115 -2.16 9.64 -4.85
C ALA A 115 -0.68 9.42 -4.50
N GLU A 116 0.21 9.65 -5.46
CA GLU A 116 1.66 9.50 -5.25
C GLU A 116 2.16 10.44 -4.17
N LYS A 117 1.64 11.65 -4.11
CA LYS A 117 1.99 12.62 -3.07
C LYS A 117 1.55 12.15 -1.69
N ALA A 118 0.31 11.69 -1.55
CA ALA A 118 -0.22 11.21 -0.28
C ALA A 118 0.53 9.97 0.22
N LEU A 119 0.74 9.00 -0.65
CA LEU A 119 1.44 7.76 -0.31
C LEU A 119 2.91 8.00 0.00
N SER A 120 3.58 8.87 -0.76
CA SER A 120 4.99 9.21 -0.54
C SER A 120 5.19 9.93 0.79
N ALA A 121 4.27 10.81 1.17
CA ALA A 121 4.28 11.48 2.48
C ALA A 121 4.13 10.46 3.61
N ALA A 122 3.22 9.50 3.49
CA ALA A 122 3.02 8.45 4.50
C ALA A 122 4.25 7.54 4.62
N ALA A 123 4.81 7.09 3.51
CA ALA A 123 5.96 6.20 3.51
C ALA A 123 7.28 6.90 3.85
N GLY A 124 7.37 8.22 3.69
CA GLY A 124 8.62 8.96 3.83
C GLY A 124 9.66 8.58 2.76
N ALA A 125 9.20 8.13 1.59
CA ALA A 125 10.02 7.71 0.46
C ALA A 125 9.15 7.78 -0.82
N PRO A 126 9.73 7.82 -2.02
CA PRO A 126 8.96 7.87 -3.25
C PRO A 126 8.05 6.65 -3.41
N VAL A 127 6.77 6.88 -3.62
CA VAL A 127 5.78 5.85 -3.98
C VAL A 127 5.20 6.23 -5.34
N ARG A 128 5.28 5.30 -6.29
CA ARG A 128 4.73 5.47 -7.64
C ARG A 128 3.52 4.57 -7.81
N VAL A 129 2.54 5.07 -8.56
CA VAL A 129 1.28 4.36 -8.81
C VAL A 129 1.01 4.29 -10.29
N SER A 130 0.69 3.11 -10.77
CA SER A 130 0.22 2.87 -12.13
C SER A 130 -1.05 2.02 -12.08
N ALA A 131 -1.71 1.87 -13.22
CA ALA A 131 -2.92 1.09 -13.33
C ALA A 131 -2.91 0.25 -14.61
N ALA A 132 -3.55 -0.89 -14.55
CA ALA A 132 -3.77 -1.77 -15.69
C ALA A 132 -5.18 -2.35 -15.64
N THR A 133 -5.69 -2.76 -16.80
CA THR A 133 -6.90 -3.57 -16.91
C THR A 133 -6.53 -4.99 -17.30
N THR A 134 -7.47 -5.91 -17.14
CA THR A 134 -7.32 -7.29 -17.62
C THR A 134 -8.14 -7.56 -18.88
N ASP A 135 -8.48 -6.51 -19.62
CA ASP A 135 -9.26 -6.60 -20.86
C ASP A 135 -10.57 -7.38 -20.71
N GLY A 136 -11.27 -7.15 -19.61
CA GLY A 136 -12.54 -7.81 -19.30
C GLY A 136 -12.43 -9.22 -18.73
N LEU A 137 -11.22 -9.71 -18.48
CA LEU A 137 -11.00 -11.06 -17.96
C LEU A 137 -10.93 -11.11 -16.44
N GLY A 138 -11.50 -12.15 -15.88
CA GLY A 138 -11.42 -12.47 -14.46
C GLY A 138 -12.19 -11.48 -13.57
N PHE A 139 -12.01 -11.60 -12.26
CA PHE A 139 -12.75 -10.79 -11.29
C PHE A 139 -12.46 -9.29 -11.42
N THR A 140 -11.25 -8.90 -11.73
CA THR A 140 -10.89 -7.50 -11.95
C THR A 140 -11.52 -6.95 -13.22
N GLY A 141 -11.50 -7.73 -14.29
CA GLY A 141 -12.09 -7.35 -15.57
C GLY A 141 -13.61 -7.35 -15.56
N ASN A 142 -14.22 -8.20 -14.73
CA ASN A 142 -15.68 -8.26 -14.56
C ASN A 142 -16.22 -7.22 -13.58
N GLY A 143 -15.37 -6.42 -12.96
CA GLY A 143 -15.79 -5.40 -12.00
C GLY A 143 -16.22 -5.95 -10.64
N GLU A 144 -15.71 -7.11 -10.24
CA GLU A 144 -16.03 -7.73 -8.95
C GLU A 144 -15.14 -7.23 -7.83
N GLY A 145 -13.97 -6.72 -8.15
CA GLY A 145 -13.02 -6.20 -7.17
C GLY A 145 -11.81 -5.58 -7.81
N LEU A 146 -10.86 -5.20 -6.96
CA LEU A 146 -9.57 -4.66 -7.33
C LEU A 146 -8.44 -5.53 -6.79
N ALA A 147 -7.35 -5.58 -7.53
CA ALA A 147 -6.08 -6.10 -7.05
C ALA A 147 -5.02 -5.00 -7.12
N ALA A 148 -4.02 -5.08 -6.25
CA ALA A 148 -2.84 -4.26 -6.34
C ALA A 148 -1.60 -5.13 -6.15
N ILE A 149 -0.56 -4.83 -6.93
CA ILE A 149 0.72 -5.50 -6.86
C ILE A 149 1.76 -4.42 -6.61
N ALA A 150 2.55 -4.59 -5.57
CA ALA A 150 3.60 -3.64 -5.21
C ALA A 150 4.97 -4.31 -5.20
N THR A 151 5.97 -3.52 -5.51
CA THR A 151 7.37 -3.85 -5.26
C THR A 151 7.97 -2.76 -4.39
N SER A 152 8.96 -3.12 -3.60
CA SER A 152 9.73 -2.16 -2.82
C SER A 152 11.21 -2.46 -2.93
N LEU A 153 12.01 -1.44 -2.70
CA LEU A 153 13.45 -1.56 -2.57
C LEU A 153 13.86 -0.94 -1.25
N VAL A 154 14.54 -1.73 -0.42
CA VAL A 154 15.13 -1.25 0.83
C VAL A 154 16.61 -1.53 0.85
N VAL A 155 17.36 -0.74 1.61
CA VAL A 155 18.81 -0.91 1.76
C VAL A 155 19.11 -1.08 3.23
N PRO A 156 19.80 -2.18 3.64
CA PRO A 156 20.30 -2.31 5.00
C PRO A 156 21.25 -1.15 5.33
N GLY A 157 21.12 -0.56 6.49
CA GLY A 157 22.00 0.52 6.88
C GLY A 157 21.57 1.13 8.21
N PRO A 158 22.47 1.89 8.85
CA PRO A 158 22.13 2.58 10.07
C PRO A 158 20.98 3.56 9.79
N VAL A 159 19.97 3.52 10.64
CA VAL A 159 18.96 4.58 10.69
C VAL A 159 19.72 5.87 10.94
N PRO A 160 19.56 6.93 10.13
CA PRO A 160 20.14 8.21 10.48
C PRO A 160 19.61 8.58 11.86
N TYR A 161 20.50 8.70 12.81
CA TYR A 161 20.15 9.27 14.10
C TYR A 161 19.50 10.62 13.83
N GLY A 162 18.21 10.73 14.08
CA GLY A 162 17.58 12.02 14.14
C GLY A 162 18.31 12.78 15.24
N GLY A 163 19.20 13.64 14.82
CA GLY A 163 19.89 14.52 15.74
C GLY A 163 18.84 15.33 16.47
N SER A 164 18.68 15.06 17.75
CA SER A 164 18.02 15.99 18.64
C SER A 164 18.83 17.28 18.62
N ALA A 165 18.28 18.29 17.98
CA ALA A 165 18.68 19.65 18.23
C ALA A 165 17.92 20.17 19.44
#